data_35490c1b8378f2cb32d65d864f713895
#
_entry.id   35490c1b8378f2cb32d65d864f713895
#
_cell.length_a   1.000
_cell.length_b   1.000
_cell.length_c   1.000
_cell.angle_alpha   90.00
_cell.angle_beta   90.00
_cell.angle_gamma   90.00
#
_symmetry.space_group_name_H-M   'P 1'
#
loop_
_entity.id
_entity.type
_entity.pdbx_description
1 polymer ?
#
loop_
_entity_poly.entity_id
_entity_poly.type
_entity_poly.pdbx_seq_one_letter_code
_entity_poly.pdbx_strand_id
1 'polypeptide(L)'
;GRMKILVTGANGFIGSHLATALLERTNLAVIGVDIAPPDKLALLLGADKPHATRFAFHELDISKPEHAPELRRIIAQADTVVNLAAICNPSEYMRQPVNTIHSNFSDAVPTIKICVELKKHLIHFSTCEVYGRTRSSYGLDATDERNGVLDEETTPMIMGPLAAQRWCYACAKQLVERLIFAHGTEDGLKFTIVRPYNWIGPRMDYIPGVDCK
;
A
#
# COMPACT_ATOMS: atom_id res chain seq x y z
N GLY A 1 -2.00 -27.44 0.58
CA GLY A 1 -2.35 -26.62 1.75
C GLY A 1 -3.19 -25.42 1.35
N ARG A 2 -3.86 -24.79 2.33
CA ARG A 2 -4.63 -23.58 2.09
C ARG A 2 -3.71 -22.42 1.73
N MET A 3 -4.03 -21.65 0.68
CA MET A 3 -3.29 -20.45 0.31
C MET A 3 -3.35 -19.39 1.42
N LYS A 4 -2.23 -18.74 1.70
CA LYS A 4 -2.11 -17.71 2.72
C LYS A 4 -1.75 -16.37 2.10
N ILE A 5 -2.51 -15.35 2.47
CA ILE A 5 -2.30 -13.96 2.06
C ILE A 5 -1.79 -13.18 3.27
N LEU A 6 -0.64 -12.54 3.11
CA LEU A 6 -0.14 -11.60 4.10
C LEU A 6 -0.56 -10.20 3.72
N VAL A 7 -1.08 -9.45 4.68
CA VAL A 7 -1.49 -8.05 4.51
C VAL A 7 -0.67 -7.21 5.48
N THR A 8 0.21 -6.36 4.97
CA THR A 8 0.87 -5.31 5.76
C THR A 8 -0.04 -4.10 5.86
N GLY A 9 -0.02 -3.39 6.98
CA GLY A 9 -1.01 -2.34 7.25
C GLY A 9 -2.41 -2.90 7.50
N ALA A 10 -2.49 -4.10 8.04
CA ALA A 10 -3.73 -4.87 8.19
C ALA A 10 -4.76 -4.21 9.10
N ASN A 11 -4.33 -3.42 10.08
CA ASN A 11 -5.23 -2.69 10.97
C ASN A 11 -5.61 -1.28 10.46
N GLY A 12 -5.15 -0.90 9.28
CA GLY A 12 -5.58 0.33 8.62
C GLY A 12 -6.99 0.21 8.04
N PHE A 13 -7.50 1.32 7.50
CA PHE A 13 -8.84 1.36 6.90
C PHE A 13 -9.00 0.30 5.79
N ILE A 14 -8.17 0.35 4.77
CA ILE A 14 -8.26 -0.60 3.65
C ILE A 14 -7.84 -2.01 4.10
N GLY A 15 -6.76 -2.13 4.86
CA GLY A 15 -6.23 -3.42 5.30
C GLY A 15 -7.22 -4.22 6.13
N SER A 16 -7.93 -3.58 7.06
CA SER A 16 -8.93 -4.25 7.89
C SER A 16 -10.14 -4.73 7.09
N HIS A 17 -10.61 -3.93 6.13
CA HIS A 17 -11.67 -4.33 5.23
C HIS A 17 -11.25 -5.47 4.30
N LEU A 18 -10.04 -5.40 3.76
CA LEU A 18 -9.51 -6.45 2.89
C LEU A 18 -9.36 -7.78 3.64
N ALA A 19 -8.73 -7.75 4.82
CA ALA A 19 -8.57 -8.96 5.64
C ALA A 19 -9.91 -9.61 5.97
N THR A 20 -10.90 -8.82 6.36
CA THR A 20 -12.24 -9.29 6.66
C THR A 20 -12.91 -9.89 5.42
N ALA A 21 -12.87 -9.21 4.29
CA ALA A 21 -13.48 -9.69 3.05
C ALA A 21 -12.84 -10.99 2.56
N LEU A 22 -11.52 -11.12 2.67
CA LEU A 22 -10.82 -12.36 2.31
C LEU A 22 -11.27 -13.53 3.19
N LEU A 23 -11.43 -13.32 4.49
CA LEU A 23 -11.86 -14.35 5.42
C LEU A 23 -13.34 -14.72 5.27
N GLU A 24 -14.21 -13.74 5.02
CA GLU A 24 -15.66 -13.98 4.90
C GLU A 24 -16.07 -14.54 3.54
N ARG A 25 -15.36 -14.16 2.47
CA ARG A 25 -15.78 -14.48 1.10
C ARG A 25 -14.94 -15.55 0.40
N THR A 26 -13.88 -16.02 1.05
CA THR A 26 -12.97 -17.02 0.50
C THR A 26 -12.58 -18.06 1.55
N ASN A 27 -11.89 -19.10 1.10
CA ASN A 27 -11.30 -20.12 1.98
C ASN A 27 -9.82 -19.84 2.29
N LEU A 28 -9.33 -18.64 1.99
CA LEU A 28 -7.94 -18.26 2.24
C LEU A 28 -7.66 -18.10 3.73
N ALA A 29 -6.40 -18.30 4.11
CA ALA A 29 -5.91 -17.85 5.41
C ALA A 29 -5.26 -16.47 5.25
N VAL A 30 -5.37 -15.63 6.27
CA VAL A 30 -4.85 -14.26 6.26
C VAL A 30 -3.86 -14.10 7.41
N ILE A 31 -2.71 -13.52 7.11
CA ILE A 31 -1.73 -13.08 8.09
C ILE A 31 -1.70 -11.56 8.04
N GLY A 32 -2.08 -10.90 9.13
CA GLY A 32 -2.01 -9.45 9.25
C GLY A 32 -0.73 -9.01 9.93
N VAL A 33 -0.14 -7.91 9.46
CA VAL A 33 1.00 -7.23 10.09
C VAL A 33 0.69 -5.75 10.18
N ASP A 34 0.87 -5.17 11.35
CA ASP A 34 0.70 -3.73 11.59
C ASP A 34 1.55 -3.29 12.79
N ILE A 35 1.86 -2.00 12.86
CA ILE A 35 2.55 -1.40 14.03
C ILE A 35 1.61 -1.17 15.21
N ALA A 36 0.30 -1.14 14.96
CA ALA A 36 -0.73 -0.91 15.97
C ALA A 36 -1.41 -2.24 16.38
N PRO A 37 -1.99 -2.30 17.58
CA PRO A 37 -2.86 -3.42 17.97
C PRO A 37 -4.03 -3.60 17.00
N PRO A 38 -4.58 -4.82 16.86
CA PRO A 38 -5.58 -5.12 15.82
C PRO A 38 -7.00 -4.66 16.19
N ASP A 39 -7.18 -3.42 16.61
CA ASP A 39 -8.46 -2.90 17.13
C ASP A 39 -9.57 -2.91 16.08
N LYS A 40 -9.28 -2.44 14.86
CA LYS A 40 -10.25 -2.44 13.76
C LYS A 40 -10.58 -3.85 13.30
N LEU A 41 -9.60 -4.73 13.30
CA LEU A 41 -9.79 -6.14 12.97
C LEU A 41 -10.66 -6.86 14.01
N ALA A 42 -10.47 -6.59 15.29
CA ALA A 42 -11.30 -7.13 16.36
C ALA A 42 -12.77 -6.74 16.20
N LEU A 43 -13.05 -5.49 15.80
CA LEU A 43 -14.41 -5.02 15.53
C LEU A 43 -15.05 -5.70 14.32
N LEU A 44 -14.25 -6.02 13.29
CA LEU A 44 -14.73 -6.57 12.04
C LEU A 44 -14.87 -8.09 12.06
N LEU A 45 -13.95 -8.78 12.71
CA LEU A 45 -13.91 -10.24 12.71
C LEU A 45 -14.78 -10.85 13.81
N GLY A 46 -14.84 -10.24 14.99
CA GLY A 46 -15.43 -10.88 16.17
C GLY A 46 -14.67 -12.15 16.55
N ALA A 47 -14.35 -12.32 17.84
CA ALA A 47 -13.57 -13.47 18.30
C ALA A 47 -14.33 -14.80 18.17
N ASP A 48 -15.64 -14.75 18.05
CA ASP A 48 -16.57 -15.89 18.00
C ASP A 48 -16.85 -16.40 16.57
N LYS A 49 -16.40 -15.67 15.54
CA LYS A 49 -16.66 -16.06 14.15
C LYS A 49 -15.75 -17.21 13.71
N PRO A 50 -16.29 -18.24 13.05
CA PRO A 50 -15.51 -19.42 12.63
C PRO A 50 -14.31 -19.10 11.74
N HIS A 51 -14.43 -18.11 10.87
CA HIS A 51 -13.34 -17.73 9.97
C HIS A 51 -12.17 -17.04 10.69
N ALA A 52 -12.36 -16.56 11.93
CA ALA A 52 -11.28 -15.99 12.73
C ALA A 52 -10.14 -17.00 13.02
N THR A 53 -10.43 -18.31 12.97
CA THR A 53 -9.41 -19.35 13.12
C THR A 53 -8.41 -19.40 11.98
N ARG A 54 -8.74 -18.80 10.83
CA ARG A 54 -7.86 -18.69 9.66
C ARG A 54 -7.08 -17.36 9.61
N PHE A 55 -7.10 -16.62 10.72
CA PHE A 55 -6.45 -15.32 10.82
C PHE A 55 -5.35 -15.38 11.88
N ALA A 56 -4.16 -14.88 11.51
CA ALA A 56 -3.06 -14.64 12.45
C ALA A 56 -2.64 -13.17 12.33
N PHE A 57 -2.25 -12.55 13.45
CA PHE A 57 -1.82 -11.17 13.50
C PHE A 57 -0.46 -11.04 14.18
N HIS A 58 0.41 -10.22 13.60
CA HIS A 58 1.70 -9.86 14.16
C HIS A 58 1.80 -8.35 14.31
N GLU A 59 1.99 -7.88 15.53
CA GLU A 59 2.33 -6.49 15.80
C GLU A 59 3.83 -6.31 15.54
N LEU A 60 4.15 -5.63 14.45
CA LEU A 60 5.54 -5.46 13.99
C LEU A 60 5.69 -4.16 13.22
N ASP A 61 6.70 -3.38 13.56
CA ASP A 61 7.10 -2.21 12.78
C ASP A 61 8.09 -2.65 11.68
N ILE A 62 7.59 -2.75 10.45
CA ILE A 62 8.38 -3.19 9.28
C ILE A 62 9.42 -2.14 8.84
N SER A 63 9.35 -0.91 9.35
CA SER A 63 10.33 0.15 9.06
C SER A 63 11.65 -0.04 9.80
N LYS A 64 11.67 -0.87 10.83
CA LYS A 64 12.83 -1.12 11.68
C LYS A 64 13.75 -2.17 11.07
N PRO A 65 15.02 -1.84 10.75
CA PRO A 65 15.96 -2.82 10.19
C PRO A 65 16.18 -4.05 11.06
N GLU A 66 16.14 -3.90 12.38
CA GLU A 66 16.26 -5.00 13.34
C GLU A 66 15.09 -6.00 13.27
N HIS A 67 13.97 -5.59 12.72
CA HIS A 67 12.80 -6.45 12.52
C HIS A 67 12.82 -7.23 11.19
N ALA A 68 13.80 -6.99 10.33
CA ALA A 68 13.86 -7.65 9.02
C ALA A 68 13.89 -9.19 9.10
N PRO A 69 14.62 -9.82 10.03
CA PRO A 69 14.57 -11.28 10.18
C PRO A 69 13.18 -11.82 10.52
N GLU A 70 12.45 -11.14 11.39
CA GLU A 70 11.09 -11.52 11.77
C GLU A 70 10.12 -11.31 10.59
N LEU A 71 10.22 -10.18 9.89
CA LEU A 71 9.43 -9.92 8.69
C LEU A 71 9.66 -11.00 7.63
N ARG A 72 10.92 -11.41 7.42
CA ARG A 72 11.26 -12.50 6.52
C ARG A 72 10.60 -13.81 6.92
N ARG A 73 10.64 -14.15 8.21
CA ARG A 73 10.01 -15.35 8.75
C ARG A 73 8.50 -15.36 8.52
N ILE A 74 7.85 -14.20 8.69
CA ILE A 74 6.41 -14.04 8.46
C ILE A 74 6.08 -14.15 6.97
N ILE A 75 6.81 -13.46 6.11
CA ILE A 75 6.60 -13.51 4.66
C ILE A 75 6.81 -14.92 4.11
N ALA A 76 7.75 -15.67 4.67
CA ALA A 76 8.00 -17.05 4.26
C ALA A 76 6.77 -17.97 4.40
N GLN A 77 5.86 -17.65 5.32
CA GLN A 77 4.63 -18.41 5.54
C GLN A 77 3.52 -18.08 4.53
N ALA A 78 3.64 -16.99 3.81
CA ALA A 78 2.62 -16.54 2.87
C ALA A 78 2.92 -16.97 1.42
N ASP A 79 1.90 -17.06 0.61
CA ASP A 79 2.02 -17.28 -0.84
C ASP A 79 2.01 -15.94 -1.59
N THR A 80 1.20 -15.01 -1.11
CA THR A 80 1.05 -13.67 -1.68
C THR A 80 1.16 -12.63 -0.57
N VAL A 81 1.82 -11.53 -0.86
CA VAL A 81 1.98 -10.38 0.03
C VAL A 81 1.24 -9.18 -0.55
N VAL A 82 0.29 -8.65 0.21
CA VAL A 82 -0.41 -7.39 -0.11
C VAL A 82 0.20 -6.29 0.75
N ASN A 83 0.88 -5.34 0.12
CA ASN A 83 1.55 -4.24 0.81
C ASN A 83 0.67 -2.99 0.85
N LEU A 84 0.13 -2.70 2.03
CA LEU A 84 -0.67 -1.51 2.33
C LEU A 84 -0.01 -0.58 3.36
N ALA A 85 1.10 -1.02 3.96
CA ALA A 85 1.76 -0.24 5.00
C ALA A 85 2.42 1.02 4.42
N ALA A 86 1.79 2.17 4.67
CA ALA A 86 2.32 3.49 4.29
C ALA A 86 1.51 4.60 4.97
N ILE A 87 2.13 5.77 5.13
CA ILE A 87 1.43 6.98 5.57
C ILE A 87 0.82 7.67 4.35
N CYS A 88 -0.50 7.85 4.38
CA CYS A 88 -1.25 8.49 3.30
C CYS A 88 -2.16 9.60 3.87
N ASN A 89 -1.55 10.65 4.41
CA ASN A 89 -2.26 11.82 4.91
C ASN A 89 -1.70 13.08 4.25
N PRO A 90 -2.48 13.77 3.38
CA PRO A 90 -2.00 14.96 2.67
C PRO A 90 -1.49 16.09 3.58
N SER A 91 -2.05 16.26 4.78
CA SER A 91 -1.56 17.27 5.72
C SER A 91 -0.13 16.99 6.20
N GLU A 92 0.30 15.74 6.20
CA GLU A 92 1.64 15.35 6.61
C GLU A 92 2.70 15.60 5.54
N TYR A 93 2.32 15.64 4.24
CA TYR A 93 3.28 15.86 3.16
C TYR A 93 4.02 17.18 3.30
N MET A 94 3.31 18.22 3.72
CA MET A 94 3.89 19.55 3.93
C MET A 94 4.60 19.69 5.27
N ARG A 95 4.10 19.02 6.30
CA ARG A 95 4.64 19.09 7.67
C ARG A 95 5.85 18.20 7.88
N GLN A 96 5.83 17.00 7.33
CA GLN A 96 6.83 15.96 7.55
C GLN A 96 7.23 15.28 6.23
N PRO A 97 7.80 16.05 5.26
CA PRO A 97 8.13 15.49 3.95
C PRO A 97 9.16 14.36 4.02
N VAL A 98 10.14 14.46 4.92
CA VAL A 98 11.16 13.41 5.10
C VAL A 98 10.51 12.11 5.55
N ASN A 99 9.67 12.17 6.58
CA ASN A 99 8.95 10.99 7.08
C ASN A 99 8.00 10.43 6.02
N THR A 100 7.34 11.29 5.26
CA THR A 100 6.47 10.88 4.15
C THR A 100 7.23 10.09 3.09
N ILE A 101 8.42 10.56 2.71
CA ILE A 101 9.27 9.86 1.74
C ILE A 101 9.70 8.49 2.29
N HIS A 102 10.23 8.46 3.51
CA HIS A 102 10.69 7.20 4.10
C HIS A 102 9.56 6.18 4.28
N SER A 103 8.42 6.57 4.81
CA SER A 103 7.30 5.64 5.02
C SER A 103 6.72 5.09 3.71
N ASN A 104 6.84 5.83 2.62
CA ASN A 104 6.31 5.43 1.32
C ASN A 104 7.33 4.80 0.37
N PHE A 105 8.62 4.96 0.63
CA PHE A 105 9.68 4.35 -0.16
C PHE A 105 10.60 3.46 0.66
N SER A 106 11.41 4.05 1.54
CA SER A 106 12.46 3.31 2.26
C SER A 106 11.90 2.13 3.05
N ASP A 107 10.76 2.33 3.70
CA ASP A 107 10.13 1.31 4.55
C ASP A 107 9.46 0.18 3.74
N ALA A 108 9.17 0.41 2.47
CA ALA A 108 8.64 -0.62 1.57
C ALA A 108 9.75 -1.52 0.99
N VAL A 109 10.98 -1.04 0.92
CA VAL A 109 12.09 -1.75 0.27
C VAL A 109 12.35 -3.13 0.89
N PRO A 110 12.42 -3.32 2.22
CA PRO A 110 12.64 -4.64 2.81
C PRO A 110 11.58 -5.68 2.40
N THR A 111 10.31 -5.30 2.41
CA THR A 111 9.21 -6.18 1.99
C THR A 111 9.37 -6.60 0.53
N ILE A 112 9.69 -5.67 -0.36
CA ILE A 112 9.91 -5.95 -1.78
C ILE A 112 11.09 -6.92 -1.97
N LYS A 113 12.22 -6.63 -1.33
CA LYS A 113 13.42 -7.49 -1.41
C LYS A 113 13.14 -8.91 -0.93
N ILE A 114 12.44 -9.07 0.18
CA ILE A 114 12.11 -10.39 0.71
C ILE A 114 11.18 -11.13 -0.25
N CYS A 115 10.20 -10.46 -0.85
CA CYS A 115 9.34 -11.06 -1.86
C CYS A 115 10.13 -11.56 -3.08
N VAL A 116 11.13 -10.79 -3.52
CA VAL A 116 12.05 -11.21 -4.61
C VAL A 116 12.80 -12.47 -4.20
N GLU A 117 13.46 -12.45 -3.05
CA GLU A 117 14.29 -13.56 -2.56
C GLU A 117 13.49 -14.84 -2.35
N LEU A 118 12.29 -14.74 -1.81
CA LEU A 118 11.41 -15.87 -1.49
C LEU A 118 10.44 -16.21 -2.62
N LYS A 119 10.53 -15.51 -3.76
CA LYS A 119 9.68 -15.71 -4.94
C LYS A 119 8.19 -15.62 -4.62
N LYS A 120 7.80 -14.64 -3.80
CA LYS A 120 6.39 -14.40 -3.47
C LYS A 120 5.75 -13.47 -4.50
N HIS A 121 4.45 -13.67 -4.74
CA HIS A 121 3.67 -12.70 -5.51
C HIS A 121 3.45 -11.46 -4.65
N LEU A 122 3.81 -10.29 -5.16
CA LEU A 122 3.62 -9.01 -4.48
C LEU A 122 2.44 -8.27 -5.11
N ILE A 123 1.46 -7.90 -4.31
CA ILE A 123 0.41 -6.95 -4.67
C ILE A 123 0.69 -5.67 -3.91
N HIS A 124 1.09 -4.62 -4.64
CA HIS A 124 1.44 -3.34 -4.03
C HIS A 124 0.35 -2.31 -4.28
N PHE A 125 -0.16 -1.71 -3.20
CA PHE A 125 -1.09 -0.61 -3.28
C PHE A 125 -0.33 0.70 -3.39
N SER A 126 -0.41 1.28 -4.58
CA SER A 126 0.11 2.59 -4.91
C SER A 126 -1.01 3.65 -4.76
N THR A 127 -1.05 4.60 -5.64
CA THR A 127 -2.01 5.71 -5.62
C THR A 127 -2.19 6.28 -7.02
N CYS A 128 -3.36 6.82 -7.32
CA CYS A 128 -3.56 7.59 -8.54
C CYS A 128 -2.70 8.86 -8.59
N GLU A 129 -2.19 9.33 -7.46
CA GLU A 129 -1.31 10.51 -7.39
C GLU A 129 0.02 10.32 -8.14
N VAL A 130 0.42 9.08 -8.43
CA VAL A 130 1.63 8.83 -9.25
C VAL A 130 1.52 9.39 -10.67
N TYR A 131 0.31 9.59 -11.18
CA TYR A 131 0.11 10.24 -12.47
C TYR A 131 0.53 11.72 -12.46
N GLY A 132 0.61 12.35 -11.27
CA GLY A 132 1.09 13.71 -11.11
C GLY A 132 0.10 14.76 -11.58
N ARG A 133 0.61 15.75 -12.33
CA ARG A 133 -0.18 16.86 -12.86
C ARG A 133 -1.11 16.38 -13.99
N THR A 134 -2.33 16.91 -14.01
CA THR A 134 -3.27 16.65 -15.11
C THR A 134 -2.75 17.28 -16.41
N ARG A 135 -3.10 16.68 -17.54
CA ARG A 135 -2.67 17.17 -18.86
C ARG A 135 -3.09 18.61 -19.12
N SER A 136 -4.28 19.00 -18.66
CA SER A 136 -4.75 20.38 -18.78
C SER A 136 -3.88 21.38 -18.03
N SER A 137 -3.19 20.96 -16.97
CA SER A 137 -2.33 21.85 -16.17
C SER A 137 -1.01 22.22 -16.86
N TYR A 138 -0.67 21.61 -17.99
CA TYR A 138 0.50 21.95 -18.79
C TYR A 138 0.15 22.22 -20.27
N GLY A 139 -1.02 22.82 -20.47
CA GLY A 139 -1.38 23.44 -21.75
C GLY A 139 -2.15 22.58 -22.74
N LEU A 140 -2.59 21.40 -22.37
CA LEU A 140 -3.49 20.59 -23.18
C LEU A 140 -4.94 21.01 -22.95
N ASP A 141 -5.78 20.91 -23.99
CA ASP A 141 -7.19 21.30 -23.94
C ASP A 141 -7.94 20.44 -22.89
N ALA A 142 -8.48 21.07 -21.86
CA ALA A 142 -9.21 20.44 -20.80
C ALA A 142 -10.60 19.93 -21.25
N THR A 143 -11.12 20.42 -22.38
CA THR A 143 -12.40 19.97 -22.93
C THR A 143 -12.28 18.74 -23.81
N ASP A 144 -11.08 18.37 -24.22
CA ASP A 144 -10.81 17.12 -24.94
C ASP A 144 -10.78 15.97 -23.96
N GLU A 145 -11.79 15.10 -24.04
CA GLU A 145 -11.94 13.93 -23.15
C GLU A 145 -10.69 13.03 -23.12
N ARG A 146 -9.95 12.95 -24.22
CA ARG A 146 -8.71 12.17 -24.31
C ARG A 146 -7.63 12.67 -23.35
N ASN A 147 -7.65 13.95 -23.00
CA ASN A 147 -6.71 14.54 -22.03
C ASN A 147 -7.10 14.26 -20.58
N GLY A 148 -8.33 13.80 -20.33
CA GLY A 148 -8.80 13.38 -19.01
C GLY A 148 -8.61 11.89 -18.73
N VAL A 149 -8.32 11.08 -19.74
CA VAL A 149 -8.12 9.64 -19.60
C VAL A 149 -6.70 9.36 -19.09
N LEU A 150 -6.61 8.56 -18.03
CA LEU A 150 -5.35 8.07 -17.48
C LEU A 150 -5.16 6.61 -17.88
N ASP A 151 -4.03 6.34 -18.50
CA ASP A 151 -3.63 5.01 -18.97
C ASP A 151 -2.39 4.57 -18.20
N GLU A 152 -2.40 3.35 -17.70
CA GLU A 152 -1.35 2.84 -16.81
C GLU A 152 0.01 2.74 -17.51
N GLU A 153 0.03 2.51 -18.82
CA GLU A 153 1.27 2.29 -19.58
C GLU A 153 1.79 3.54 -20.28
N THR A 154 0.88 4.38 -20.77
CA THR A 154 1.24 5.46 -21.71
C THR A 154 1.12 6.88 -21.17
N THR A 155 0.38 7.08 -20.07
CA THR A 155 0.22 8.44 -19.51
C THR A 155 1.54 8.96 -18.95
N PRO A 156 2.03 10.14 -19.42
CA PRO A 156 3.20 10.77 -18.82
C PRO A 156 2.94 11.16 -17.37
N MET A 157 3.90 10.85 -16.49
CA MET A 157 3.80 11.12 -15.05
C MET A 157 4.63 12.36 -14.72
N ILE A 158 4.02 13.55 -14.81
CA ILE A 158 4.69 14.84 -14.63
C ILE A 158 4.38 15.39 -13.24
N MET A 159 5.45 15.66 -12.48
CA MET A 159 5.39 16.24 -11.14
C MET A 159 5.77 17.73 -11.18
N GLY A 160 5.58 18.43 -10.06
CA GLY A 160 5.98 19.82 -9.92
C GLY A 160 7.47 19.98 -9.58
N PRO A 161 7.92 21.23 -9.34
CA PRO A 161 9.31 21.52 -8.97
C PRO A 161 9.74 20.78 -7.71
N LEU A 162 11.02 20.45 -7.60
CA LEU A 162 11.58 19.68 -6.47
C LEU A 162 11.34 20.32 -5.11
N ALA A 163 11.38 21.65 -5.03
CA ALA A 163 11.12 22.38 -3.79
C ALA A 163 9.65 22.36 -3.34
N ALA A 164 8.73 21.97 -4.20
CA ALA A 164 7.31 21.86 -3.88
C ALA A 164 7.04 20.53 -3.14
N GLN A 165 7.05 20.58 -1.82
CA GLN A 165 6.93 19.39 -0.95
C GLN A 165 5.62 18.61 -1.12
N ARG A 166 4.59 19.25 -1.68
CA ARG A 166 3.34 18.59 -2.05
C ARG A 166 3.56 17.31 -2.88
N TRP A 167 4.63 17.25 -3.66
CA TRP A 167 4.90 16.14 -4.57
C TRP A 167 5.71 15.00 -3.97
N CYS A 168 6.19 15.14 -2.71
CA CYS A 168 7.06 14.16 -2.10
C CYS A 168 6.41 12.77 -1.96
N TYR A 169 5.12 12.73 -1.64
CA TYR A 169 4.36 11.49 -1.55
C TYR A 169 4.23 10.80 -2.91
N ALA A 170 3.76 11.52 -3.90
CA ALA A 170 3.57 11.00 -5.25
C ALA A 170 4.91 10.52 -5.86
N CYS A 171 5.99 11.28 -5.65
CA CYS A 171 7.33 10.89 -6.11
C CYS A 171 7.83 9.63 -5.40
N ALA A 172 7.65 9.52 -4.09
CA ALA A 172 8.04 8.33 -3.34
C ALA A 172 7.28 7.08 -3.80
N LYS A 173 5.97 7.22 -4.00
CA LYS A 173 5.12 6.13 -4.52
C LYS A 173 5.49 5.75 -5.95
N GLN A 174 5.78 6.73 -6.81
CA GLN A 174 6.23 6.46 -8.16
C GLN A 174 7.56 5.69 -8.16
N LEU A 175 8.50 6.08 -7.30
CA LEU A 175 9.79 5.42 -7.20
C LEU A 175 9.66 3.98 -6.72
N VAL A 176 8.76 3.70 -5.78
CA VAL A 176 8.46 2.31 -5.36
C VAL A 176 7.95 1.49 -6.54
N GLU A 177 7.04 2.03 -7.34
CA GLU A 177 6.55 1.32 -8.53
C GLU A 177 7.69 1.03 -9.52
N ARG A 178 8.57 2.01 -9.75
CA ARG A 178 9.75 1.81 -10.61
C ARG A 178 10.68 0.71 -10.07
N LEU A 179 10.88 0.66 -8.77
CA LEU A 179 11.67 -0.39 -8.13
C LEU A 179 11.04 -1.77 -8.33
N ILE A 180 9.73 -1.88 -8.16
CA ILE A 180 8.98 -3.12 -8.38
C ILE A 180 9.09 -3.58 -9.84
N PHE A 181 8.90 -2.68 -10.80
CA PHE A 181 9.09 -2.98 -12.22
C PHE A 181 10.51 -3.43 -12.54
N ALA A 182 11.52 -2.77 -11.96
CA ALA A 182 12.92 -3.14 -12.13
C ALA A 182 13.20 -4.56 -11.61
N HIS A 183 12.70 -4.92 -10.44
CA HIS A 183 12.79 -6.27 -9.91
C HIS A 183 12.01 -7.29 -10.76
N GLY A 184 10.90 -6.88 -11.37
CA GLY A 184 10.19 -7.72 -12.33
C GLY A 184 11.07 -8.08 -13.52
N THR A 185 11.80 -7.10 -14.04
CA THR A 185 12.71 -7.27 -15.20
C THR A 185 13.97 -8.07 -14.84
N GLU A 186 14.63 -7.69 -13.74
CA GLU A 186 15.94 -8.27 -13.39
C GLU A 186 15.83 -9.59 -12.66
N ASP A 187 14.86 -9.74 -11.79
CA ASP A 187 14.77 -10.85 -10.84
C ASP A 187 13.55 -11.74 -11.04
N GLY A 188 12.70 -11.41 -12.00
CA GLY A 188 11.49 -12.17 -12.27
C GLY A 188 10.42 -12.07 -11.19
N LEU A 189 10.41 -10.95 -10.39
CA LEU A 189 9.37 -10.70 -9.40
C LEU A 189 7.99 -10.72 -10.06
N LYS A 190 7.10 -11.54 -9.55
CA LYS A 190 5.68 -11.51 -9.93
C LYS A 190 4.97 -10.45 -9.10
N PHE A 191 4.34 -9.50 -9.75
CA PHE A 191 3.69 -8.40 -9.05
C PHE A 191 2.41 -7.95 -9.74
N THR A 192 1.59 -7.28 -8.95
CA THR A 192 0.44 -6.49 -9.37
C THR A 192 0.49 -5.17 -8.63
N ILE A 193 0.30 -4.06 -9.34
CA ILE A 193 0.23 -2.74 -8.74
C ILE A 193 -1.21 -2.24 -8.86
N VAL A 194 -1.78 -1.80 -7.74
CA VAL A 194 -3.12 -1.22 -7.67
C VAL A 194 -2.96 0.28 -7.42
N ARG A 195 -3.57 1.11 -8.28
CA ARG A 195 -3.59 2.58 -8.16
C ARG A 195 -5.02 3.04 -7.84
N PRO A 196 -5.45 2.94 -6.58
CA PRO A 196 -6.79 3.36 -6.22
C PRO A 196 -6.94 4.88 -6.32
N TYR A 197 -8.14 5.31 -6.64
CA TYR A 197 -8.58 6.67 -6.39
C TYR A 197 -8.94 6.83 -4.90
N ASN A 198 -9.54 7.96 -4.53
CA ASN A 198 -9.89 8.19 -3.14
C ASN A 198 -10.95 7.19 -2.65
N TRP A 199 -10.69 6.59 -1.49
CA TRP A 199 -11.61 5.67 -0.84
C TRP A 199 -12.48 6.40 0.17
N ILE A 200 -13.70 5.92 0.33
CA ILE A 200 -14.62 6.35 1.39
C ILE A 200 -15.38 5.13 1.92
N GLY A 201 -15.62 5.08 3.22
CA GLY A 201 -16.37 3.98 3.81
C GLY A 201 -16.40 3.99 5.33
N PRO A 202 -17.15 3.06 5.93
CA PRO A 202 -17.17 2.88 7.38
C PRO A 202 -15.78 2.65 7.97
N ARG A 203 -15.56 3.14 9.18
CA ARG A 203 -14.31 3.01 9.95
C ARG A 203 -13.11 3.74 9.34
N MET A 204 -13.35 4.64 8.38
CA MET A 204 -12.34 5.59 7.96
C MET A 204 -12.01 6.52 9.11
N ASP A 205 -10.72 6.82 9.34
CA ASP A 205 -10.30 7.71 10.40
C ASP A 205 -10.80 9.12 10.12
N TYR A 206 -11.48 9.71 11.13
CA TYR A 206 -11.91 11.09 11.11
C TYR A 206 -11.06 11.91 12.07
N ILE A 207 -10.34 12.88 11.54
CA ILE A 207 -9.55 13.83 12.32
C ILE A 207 -10.17 15.21 12.11
N PRO A 208 -10.80 15.81 13.15
CA PRO A 208 -11.40 17.14 13.03
C PRO A 208 -10.41 18.18 12.50
N GLY A 209 -10.81 18.96 11.50
CA GLY A 209 -9.98 20.01 10.90
C GLY A 209 -8.94 19.53 9.91
N VAL A 210 -8.92 18.24 9.58
CA VAL A 210 -8.09 17.66 8.53
C VAL A 210 -9.01 17.07 7.46
N ASP A 211 -8.74 17.41 6.18
CA ASP A 211 -9.43 16.77 5.06
C ASP A 211 -9.05 15.29 5.05
N CYS A 212 -9.96 14.44 5.50
CA CYS A 212 -9.85 13.00 5.34
C CYS A 212 -10.16 12.65 3.88
N LYS A 213 -9.16 12.29 3.12
CA LYS A 213 -9.32 11.70 1.80
C LYS A 213 -9.39 10.20 1.86
#